data_a613442b3d473427fdeba545d290e635
#
_entry.id   a613442b3d473427fdeba545d290e635
#
_cell.length_a   1.000
_cell.length_b   1.000
_cell.length_c   1.000
_cell.angle_alpha   90.00
_cell.angle_beta   90.00
_cell.angle_gamma   90.00
#
_symmetry.space_group_name_H-M   'P 1'
#
loop_
_entity.id
_entity.type
_entity.pdbx_description
1 polymer ?
#
loop_
_entity_poly.entity_id
_entity_poly.type
_entity_poly.pdbx_seq_one_letter_code
_entity_poly.pdbx_strand_id
1 'polypeptide(L)'
;MMKRFALSLLLCNVVTVLLWSQSVTIFGDSYSTYEGYIYPATNELWYFQNNSDPNRTDVASVTQTWWHQLLTKQGWRLCMNNSYSGSTISYSGYNNADYTLRSFNTRMTNLGCPDIIFIFGATNDSWAGAPIGEYKYEGITQADVFQFRPAMARMLDYMTKRYINTRIYFILNDGLRDEVNESVHTICQHYGVPCIDLQGIDKISGHPSVKGMNQIAEQITQFLAANP
;
A
#
# COMPACT_ATOMS: atom_id res chain seq x y z
N MET A 1 -42.49 -64.11 -7.81
CA MET A 1 -41.55 -63.46 -6.86
C MET A 1 -40.69 -62.51 -7.64
N MET A 2 -41.06 -61.22 -7.69
CA MET A 2 -40.26 -60.18 -8.36
C MET A 2 -39.44 -59.45 -7.33
N LYS A 3 -38.10 -59.53 -7.38
CA LYS A 3 -37.19 -58.76 -6.54
C LYS A 3 -37.07 -57.34 -7.08
N ARG A 4 -37.52 -56.36 -6.35
CA ARG A 4 -37.34 -54.94 -6.64
C ARG A 4 -35.95 -54.53 -6.18
N PHE A 5 -35.09 -54.17 -7.17
CA PHE A 5 -33.83 -53.47 -6.91
C PHE A 5 -34.11 -52.00 -6.68
N ALA A 6 -33.90 -51.53 -5.48
CA ALA A 6 -33.88 -50.10 -5.18
C ALA A 6 -32.49 -49.56 -5.51
N LEU A 7 -32.40 -48.70 -6.54
CA LEU A 7 -31.20 -48.00 -6.91
C LEU A 7 -31.14 -46.71 -6.09
N SER A 8 -30.32 -46.69 -5.06
CA SER A 8 -30.04 -45.47 -4.28
C SER A 8 -29.11 -44.55 -5.03
N LEU A 9 -29.62 -43.51 -5.62
CA LEU A 9 -28.80 -42.41 -6.20
C LEU A 9 -28.21 -41.58 -5.02
N LEU A 10 -26.92 -41.79 -4.76
CA LEU A 10 -26.16 -40.90 -3.87
C LEU A 10 -25.84 -39.61 -4.63
N LEU A 11 -26.64 -38.55 -4.41
CA LEU A 11 -26.30 -37.19 -4.91
C LEU A 11 -25.12 -36.67 -4.10
N CYS A 12 -23.92 -36.76 -4.65
CA CYS A 12 -22.74 -36.12 -4.10
C CYS A 12 -22.82 -34.62 -4.46
N ASN A 13 -23.31 -33.78 -3.55
CA ASN A 13 -23.23 -32.32 -3.70
C ASN A 13 -21.78 -31.90 -3.53
N VAL A 14 -21.04 -31.78 -4.63
CA VAL A 14 -19.75 -31.12 -4.67
C VAL A 14 -20.01 -29.63 -4.58
N VAL A 15 -19.94 -29.05 -3.38
CA VAL A 15 -19.90 -27.60 -3.21
C VAL A 15 -18.53 -27.13 -3.69
N THR A 16 -18.45 -26.75 -4.94
CA THR A 16 -17.30 -26.01 -5.47
C THR A 16 -17.29 -24.63 -4.82
N VAL A 17 -16.55 -24.47 -3.74
CA VAL A 17 -16.21 -23.14 -3.23
C VAL A 17 -15.27 -22.51 -4.26
N LEU A 18 -15.81 -21.63 -5.11
CA LEU A 18 -15.02 -20.77 -5.97
C LEU A 18 -14.26 -19.82 -5.04
N LEU A 19 -13.04 -20.17 -4.69
CA LEU A 19 -12.12 -19.28 -4.02
C LEU A 19 -11.74 -18.16 -5.00
N TRP A 20 -12.48 -17.08 -4.98
CA TRP A 20 -12.13 -15.88 -5.75
C TRP A 20 -10.87 -15.30 -5.13
N SER A 21 -9.76 -15.33 -5.88
CA SER A 21 -8.53 -14.68 -5.47
C SER A 21 -8.78 -13.17 -5.38
N GLN A 22 -8.56 -12.59 -4.19
CA GLN A 22 -8.74 -11.15 -3.99
C GLN A 22 -7.74 -10.35 -4.83
N SER A 23 -8.21 -9.25 -5.38
CA SER A 23 -7.41 -8.31 -6.15
C SER A 23 -6.88 -7.20 -5.25
N VAL A 24 -5.60 -6.87 -5.41
CA VAL A 24 -4.89 -5.93 -4.53
C VAL A 24 -4.28 -4.81 -5.34
N THR A 25 -4.49 -3.57 -4.91
CA THR A 25 -3.73 -2.43 -5.42
C THR A 25 -2.70 -1.99 -4.39
N ILE A 26 -1.48 -1.80 -4.86
CA ILE A 26 -0.39 -1.21 -4.11
C ILE A 26 -0.34 0.28 -4.46
N PHE A 27 -0.52 1.14 -3.47
CA PHE A 27 -0.47 2.58 -3.60
C PHE A 27 0.69 3.11 -2.77
N GLY A 28 1.85 3.27 -3.40
CA GLY A 28 3.10 3.43 -2.66
C GLY A 28 4.03 4.53 -3.16
N ASP A 29 5.15 4.62 -2.48
CA ASP A 29 6.33 5.39 -2.83
C ASP A 29 7.45 4.46 -3.36
N SER A 30 8.74 4.86 -3.17
CA SER A 30 9.91 4.09 -3.61
C SER A 30 9.95 2.66 -3.06
N TYR A 31 9.46 2.43 -1.82
CA TYR A 31 9.49 1.13 -1.16
C TYR A 31 8.65 0.07 -1.88
N SER A 32 7.76 0.49 -2.76
CA SER A 32 6.82 -0.39 -3.47
C SER A 32 7.04 -0.44 -4.97
N THR A 33 7.96 0.37 -5.53
CA THR A 33 8.26 0.35 -6.97
C THR A 33 9.04 -0.88 -7.37
N TYR A 34 8.83 -1.36 -8.60
CA TYR A 34 9.70 -2.32 -9.27
C TYR A 34 9.51 -2.20 -10.78
N GLU A 35 10.62 -2.27 -11.53
CA GLU A 35 10.63 -2.18 -13.00
C GLU A 35 9.68 -3.18 -13.65
N GLY A 36 8.87 -2.70 -14.61
CA GLY A 36 7.89 -3.51 -15.32
C GLY A 36 6.58 -3.81 -14.57
N TYR A 37 6.46 -3.38 -13.30
CA TYR A 37 5.29 -3.70 -12.47
C TYR A 37 4.52 -2.48 -11.96
N ILE A 38 4.92 -1.26 -12.32
CA ILE A 38 4.18 -0.04 -11.92
C ILE A 38 3.30 0.48 -13.05
N TYR A 39 2.24 1.18 -12.65
CA TYR A 39 1.33 1.87 -13.57
C TYR A 39 0.94 3.25 -13.02
N PRO A 40 1.11 4.34 -13.78
CA PRO A 40 1.71 4.40 -15.12
C PRO A 40 3.20 4.01 -15.13
N ALA A 41 3.66 3.43 -16.25
CA ALA A 41 5.06 3.03 -16.42
C ALA A 41 6.06 4.21 -16.44
N THR A 42 5.54 5.43 -16.51
CA THR A 42 6.31 6.69 -16.46
C THR A 42 6.67 7.13 -15.06
N ASN A 43 6.11 6.49 -14.01
CA ASN A 43 6.46 6.80 -12.64
C ASN A 43 7.92 6.45 -12.37
N GLU A 44 8.58 7.24 -11.53
CA GLU A 44 9.97 6.98 -11.14
C GLU A 44 10.10 5.70 -10.31
N LEU A 45 11.21 4.98 -10.52
CA LEU A 45 11.52 3.70 -9.89
C LEU A 45 12.67 3.83 -8.89
N TRP A 46 12.65 2.99 -7.84
CA TRP A 46 13.81 2.74 -7.01
C TRP A 46 14.44 1.36 -7.31
N TYR A 47 13.62 0.32 -7.48
CA TYR A 47 14.08 -1.04 -7.70
C TYR A 47 13.99 -1.41 -9.18
N PHE A 48 15.07 -2.00 -9.68
CA PHE A 48 15.24 -2.39 -11.08
C PHE A 48 15.63 -3.87 -11.18
N GLN A 49 15.28 -4.48 -12.30
CA GLN A 49 15.83 -5.77 -12.68
C GLN A 49 17.33 -5.60 -12.96
N ASN A 50 18.15 -6.52 -12.46
CA ASN A 50 19.60 -6.48 -12.65
C ASN A 50 20.29 -5.20 -12.10
N ASN A 51 19.87 -4.74 -10.94
CA ASN A 51 20.59 -3.65 -10.27
C ASN A 51 22.05 -4.05 -10.03
N SER A 52 22.98 -3.21 -10.51
CA SER A 52 24.42 -3.45 -10.44
C SER A 52 25.10 -2.75 -9.26
N ASP A 53 24.39 -1.91 -8.52
CA ASP A 53 24.94 -1.17 -7.38
C ASP A 53 24.46 -1.78 -6.04
N PRO A 54 25.28 -2.63 -5.38
CA PRO A 54 24.92 -3.24 -4.11
C PRO A 54 24.84 -2.23 -2.97
N ASN A 55 25.44 -1.04 -3.11
CA ASN A 55 25.31 0.01 -2.09
C ASN A 55 23.94 0.69 -2.14
N ARG A 56 23.25 0.60 -3.26
CA ARG A 56 21.92 1.14 -3.43
C ARG A 56 20.85 0.17 -2.92
N THR A 57 20.91 -1.10 -3.30
CA THR A 57 19.97 -2.13 -2.91
C THR A 57 20.49 -3.52 -3.29
N ASP A 58 20.07 -4.54 -2.57
CA ASP A 58 20.27 -5.95 -2.89
C ASP A 58 19.02 -6.60 -3.53
N VAL A 59 17.93 -5.84 -3.69
CA VAL A 59 16.70 -6.31 -4.34
C VAL A 59 16.89 -6.32 -5.86
N ALA A 60 16.98 -7.52 -6.45
CA ALA A 60 17.24 -7.73 -7.87
C ALA A 60 16.10 -8.43 -8.63
N SER A 61 15.07 -8.88 -7.92
CA SER A 61 13.91 -9.57 -8.51
C SER A 61 12.61 -9.09 -7.89
N VAL A 62 11.55 -9.02 -8.71
CA VAL A 62 10.20 -8.67 -8.25
C VAL A 62 9.72 -9.63 -7.14
N THR A 63 10.13 -10.89 -7.20
CA THR A 63 9.78 -11.89 -6.18
C THR A 63 10.33 -11.57 -4.79
N GLN A 64 11.30 -10.65 -4.70
CA GLN A 64 11.89 -10.19 -3.46
C GLN A 64 11.15 -8.98 -2.88
N THR A 65 10.26 -8.32 -3.63
CA THR A 65 9.49 -7.18 -3.11
C THR A 65 8.47 -7.63 -2.07
N TRP A 66 8.21 -6.78 -1.07
CA TRP A 66 7.27 -7.08 0.02
C TRP A 66 5.87 -7.44 -0.49
N TRP A 67 5.38 -6.69 -1.48
CA TRP A 67 4.04 -6.88 -2.01
C TRP A 67 3.92 -8.17 -2.83
N HIS A 68 4.94 -8.53 -3.62
CA HIS A 68 4.92 -9.79 -4.36
C HIS A 68 4.91 -10.99 -3.41
N GLN A 69 5.73 -10.94 -2.36
CA GLN A 69 5.78 -11.99 -1.33
C GLN A 69 4.43 -12.11 -0.61
N LEU A 70 3.83 -10.96 -0.19
CA LEU A 70 2.53 -10.92 0.45
C LEU A 70 1.44 -11.53 -0.45
N LEU A 71 1.34 -11.06 -1.70
CA LEU A 71 0.34 -11.55 -2.65
C LEU A 71 0.47 -13.05 -2.90
N THR A 72 1.69 -13.54 -3.10
CA THR A 72 1.97 -14.96 -3.31
C THR A 72 1.53 -15.79 -2.09
N LYS A 73 1.89 -15.35 -0.88
CA LYS A 73 1.56 -16.04 0.37
C LYS A 73 0.05 -16.11 0.64
N GLN A 74 -0.67 -15.06 0.29
CA GLN A 74 -2.12 -14.96 0.48
C GLN A 74 -2.94 -15.57 -0.68
N GLY A 75 -2.31 -15.97 -1.78
CA GLY A 75 -3.00 -16.40 -3.00
C GLY A 75 -3.79 -15.27 -3.67
N TRP A 76 -3.36 -14.02 -3.49
CA TRP A 76 -3.98 -12.83 -4.06
C TRP A 76 -3.36 -12.46 -5.41
N ARG A 77 -4.07 -11.65 -6.19
CA ARG A 77 -3.60 -11.15 -7.48
C ARG A 77 -3.37 -9.65 -7.46
N LEU A 78 -2.36 -9.17 -8.16
CA LEU A 78 -2.12 -7.75 -8.34
C LEU A 78 -3.18 -7.15 -9.29
N CYS A 79 -3.97 -6.18 -8.79
CA CYS A 79 -4.84 -5.34 -9.63
C CYS A 79 -4.01 -4.24 -10.29
N MET A 80 -3.26 -3.49 -9.47
CA MET A 80 -2.42 -2.38 -9.93
C MET A 80 -1.33 -2.10 -8.89
N ASN A 81 -0.15 -1.70 -9.36
CA ASN A 81 0.84 -1.06 -8.51
C ASN A 81 1.02 0.39 -8.98
N ASN A 82 0.36 1.32 -8.29
CA ASN A 82 0.50 2.75 -8.54
C ASN A 82 1.48 3.36 -7.52
N SER A 83 2.74 2.94 -7.61
CA SER A 83 3.82 3.49 -6.78
C SER A 83 4.68 4.46 -7.58
N TYR A 84 5.27 5.46 -6.89
CA TYR A 84 6.10 6.50 -7.49
C TYR A 84 7.24 6.84 -6.53
N SER A 85 8.50 6.58 -6.90
CA SER A 85 9.67 6.84 -6.07
C SER A 85 9.76 8.32 -5.68
N GLY A 86 10.00 8.60 -4.40
CA GLY A 86 10.11 9.96 -3.88
C GLY A 86 8.78 10.70 -3.70
N SER A 87 7.63 10.08 -3.99
CA SER A 87 6.34 10.76 -3.85
C SER A 87 5.94 11.00 -2.40
N THR A 88 5.34 12.16 -2.15
CA THR A 88 4.77 12.59 -0.87
C THR A 88 3.25 12.48 -0.88
N ILE A 89 2.63 12.38 0.29
CA ILE A 89 1.17 12.50 0.43
C ILE A 89 0.77 13.96 0.16
N SER A 90 1.49 14.91 0.77
CA SER A 90 1.32 16.33 0.50
C SER A 90 1.83 16.73 -0.88
N TYR A 91 1.57 17.97 -1.27
CA TYR A 91 2.17 18.57 -2.47
C TYR A 91 3.58 19.12 -2.22
N SER A 92 4.03 19.17 -0.97
CA SER A 92 5.37 19.60 -0.61
C SER A 92 6.37 18.46 -0.78
N GLY A 93 7.37 18.68 -1.62
CA GLY A 93 8.46 17.75 -1.87
C GLY A 93 9.79 18.19 -1.29
N TYR A 94 10.86 17.46 -1.63
CA TYR A 94 12.23 17.80 -1.23
C TYR A 94 12.63 19.20 -1.70
N ASN A 95 13.35 19.93 -0.84
CA ASN A 95 13.80 21.31 -1.10
C ASN A 95 12.64 22.26 -1.43
N ASN A 96 11.48 22.07 -0.81
CA ASN A 96 10.25 22.81 -1.05
C ASN A 96 9.75 22.77 -2.50
N ALA A 97 10.13 21.75 -3.27
CA ALA A 97 9.62 21.57 -4.63
C ALA A 97 8.12 21.20 -4.62
N ASP A 98 7.43 21.64 -5.66
CA ASP A 98 6.03 21.27 -5.88
C ASP A 98 5.95 19.84 -6.43
N TYR A 99 5.42 18.91 -5.63
CA TYR A 99 5.21 17.51 -5.98
C TYR A 99 3.76 17.19 -6.32
N THR A 100 2.93 18.20 -6.64
CA THR A 100 1.52 18.02 -6.96
C THR A 100 1.29 16.85 -7.91
N LEU A 101 2.02 16.80 -9.05
CA LEU A 101 1.79 15.80 -10.08
C LEU A 101 2.15 14.36 -9.67
N ARG A 102 3.12 14.19 -8.77
CA ARG A 102 3.59 12.88 -8.30
C ARG A 102 3.00 12.45 -6.95
N SER A 103 2.30 13.36 -6.27
CA SER A 103 1.76 13.12 -4.92
C SER A 103 0.72 12.01 -4.88
N PHE A 104 0.55 11.43 -3.69
CA PHE A 104 -0.57 10.51 -3.44
C PHE A 104 -1.91 11.18 -3.69
N ASN A 105 -2.08 12.45 -3.31
CA ASN A 105 -3.33 13.20 -3.51
C ASN A 105 -3.74 13.35 -4.98
N THR A 106 -2.81 13.32 -5.91
CA THR A 106 -3.13 13.33 -7.35
C THR A 106 -3.38 11.92 -7.87
N ARG A 107 -2.56 10.94 -7.45
CA ARG A 107 -2.62 9.58 -7.96
C ARG A 107 -3.76 8.72 -7.38
N MET A 108 -4.33 9.10 -6.23
CA MET A 108 -5.41 8.37 -5.54
C MET A 108 -6.66 8.14 -6.42
N THR A 109 -6.80 8.88 -7.50
CA THR A 109 -7.97 8.78 -8.40
C THR A 109 -7.89 7.60 -9.37
N ASN A 110 -6.72 6.97 -9.51
CA ASN A 110 -6.45 5.92 -10.49
C ASN A 110 -5.81 4.69 -9.84
N LEU A 111 -6.62 3.92 -9.09
CA LEU A 111 -6.17 2.72 -8.38
C LEU A 111 -6.88 1.44 -8.84
N GLY A 112 -7.57 1.48 -9.99
CA GLY A 112 -8.33 0.34 -10.52
C GLY A 112 -9.59 0.04 -9.69
N CYS A 113 -9.98 -1.23 -9.67
CA CYS A 113 -11.14 -1.74 -8.92
C CYS A 113 -10.69 -2.95 -8.07
N PRO A 114 -9.88 -2.73 -7.04
CA PRO A 114 -9.36 -3.81 -6.19
C PRO A 114 -10.33 -4.16 -5.05
N ASP A 115 -10.15 -5.36 -4.49
CA ASP A 115 -10.78 -5.77 -3.23
C ASP A 115 -10.03 -5.21 -2.01
N ILE A 116 -8.71 -4.94 -2.17
CA ILE A 116 -7.84 -4.43 -1.11
C ILE A 116 -6.92 -3.34 -1.67
N ILE A 117 -6.71 -2.27 -0.92
CA ILE A 117 -5.68 -1.26 -1.18
C ILE A 117 -4.72 -1.21 0.00
N PHE A 118 -3.43 -1.37 -0.25
CA PHE A 118 -2.38 -1.04 0.69
C PHE A 118 -1.76 0.30 0.32
N ILE A 119 -1.87 1.27 1.23
CA ILE A 119 -1.22 2.59 1.12
C ILE A 119 0.10 2.50 1.88
N PHE A 120 1.23 2.68 1.20
CA PHE A 120 2.52 2.76 1.84
C PHE A 120 3.15 4.11 1.53
N GLY A 121 2.98 5.08 2.43
CA GLY A 121 3.35 6.48 2.24
C GLY A 121 3.81 7.15 3.52
N ALA A 122 3.86 8.49 3.49
CA ALA A 122 4.36 9.37 4.54
C ALA A 122 5.88 9.37 4.75
N THR A 123 6.62 8.39 4.22
CA THR A 123 8.08 8.32 4.33
C THR A 123 8.73 9.58 3.75
N ASN A 124 8.35 9.95 2.54
CA ASN A 124 8.92 11.12 1.87
C ASN A 124 8.45 12.44 2.48
N ASP A 125 7.23 12.53 3.01
CA ASP A 125 6.78 13.72 3.75
C ASP A 125 7.64 13.93 5.00
N SER A 126 7.98 12.85 5.70
CA SER A 126 8.88 12.89 6.85
C SER A 126 10.29 13.31 6.44
N TRP A 127 10.87 12.68 5.42
CA TRP A 127 12.25 12.94 4.99
C TRP A 127 12.44 14.29 4.31
N ALA A 128 11.46 14.75 3.53
CA ALA A 128 11.49 16.05 2.88
C ALA A 128 11.23 17.21 3.86
N GLY A 129 10.84 16.92 5.10
CA GLY A 129 10.46 17.95 6.06
C GLY A 129 9.17 18.69 5.68
N ALA A 130 8.21 17.99 5.05
CA ALA A 130 6.94 18.59 4.68
C ALA A 130 6.29 19.31 5.87
N PRO A 131 5.70 20.52 5.68
CA PRO A 131 4.97 21.21 6.73
C PRO A 131 3.86 20.33 7.28
N ILE A 132 3.74 20.19 8.60
CA ILE A 132 2.75 19.32 9.23
C ILE A 132 1.33 19.87 9.06
N GLY A 133 1.11 21.16 9.32
CA GLY A 133 -0.20 21.81 9.29
C GLY A 133 -1.11 21.43 10.46
N GLU A 134 -2.28 22.04 10.48
CA GLU A 134 -3.31 21.75 11.47
C GLU A 134 -4.18 20.57 11.03
N TYR A 135 -4.83 19.89 11.99
CA TYR A 135 -5.84 18.89 11.66
C TYR A 135 -7.06 19.57 11.03
N LYS A 136 -7.35 19.20 9.79
CA LYS A 136 -8.45 19.76 9.01
C LYS A 136 -9.13 18.64 8.22
N TYR A 137 -10.42 18.44 8.48
CA TYR A 137 -11.20 17.33 7.89
C TYR A 137 -12.27 17.84 6.92
N GLU A 138 -12.59 19.13 6.94
CA GLU A 138 -13.58 19.73 6.06
C GLU A 138 -13.03 21.04 5.45
N GLY A 139 -13.60 21.43 4.29
CA GLY A 139 -13.22 22.67 3.62
C GLY A 139 -11.73 22.76 3.25
N ILE A 140 -11.09 21.60 2.98
CA ILE A 140 -9.67 21.54 2.60
C ILE A 140 -9.50 22.17 1.22
N THR A 141 -8.73 23.25 1.17
CA THR A 141 -8.40 23.97 -0.07
C THR A 141 -7.17 23.34 -0.75
N GLN A 142 -6.91 23.76 -2.00
CA GLN A 142 -5.70 23.35 -2.71
C GLN A 142 -4.42 23.79 -1.98
N ALA A 143 -4.42 24.95 -1.34
CA ALA A 143 -3.28 25.43 -0.57
C ALA A 143 -3.02 24.59 0.70
N ASP A 144 -4.06 24.09 1.34
CA ASP A 144 -3.92 23.23 2.51
C ASP A 144 -3.19 21.90 2.18
N VAL A 145 -3.30 21.42 0.94
CA VAL A 145 -2.69 20.15 0.53
C VAL A 145 -1.16 20.21 0.45
N PHE A 146 -0.57 21.40 0.54
CA PHE A 146 0.88 21.54 0.75
C PHE A 146 1.32 21.23 2.19
N GLN A 147 0.38 20.94 3.10
CA GLN A 147 0.63 20.54 4.47
C GLN A 147 0.20 19.09 4.67
N PHE A 148 0.97 18.33 5.46
CA PHE A 148 0.82 16.89 5.58
C PHE A 148 -0.54 16.43 6.12
N ARG A 149 -0.97 17.03 7.27
CA ARG A 149 -2.24 16.63 7.92
C ARG A 149 -3.47 16.86 7.04
N PRO A 150 -3.67 18.06 6.44
CA PRO A 150 -4.78 18.26 5.51
C PRO A 150 -4.69 17.38 4.26
N ALA A 151 -3.48 17.19 3.73
CA ALA A 151 -3.26 16.35 2.57
C ALA A 151 -3.65 14.89 2.83
N MET A 152 -3.24 14.33 3.97
CA MET A 152 -3.59 12.98 4.37
C MET A 152 -5.08 12.83 4.65
N ALA A 153 -5.69 13.81 5.34
CA ALA A 153 -7.13 13.82 5.58
C ALA A 153 -7.92 13.83 4.27
N ARG A 154 -7.55 14.70 3.32
CA ARG A 154 -8.17 14.74 1.98
C ARG A 154 -8.03 13.42 1.24
N MET A 155 -6.84 12.80 1.29
CA MET A 155 -6.59 11.52 0.63
C MET A 155 -7.49 10.43 1.20
N LEU A 156 -7.55 10.25 2.51
CA LEU A 156 -8.35 9.20 3.13
C LEU A 156 -9.85 9.46 2.98
N ASP A 157 -10.30 10.72 3.10
CA ASP A 157 -11.69 11.10 2.82
C ASP A 157 -12.13 10.69 1.42
N TYR A 158 -11.31 11.04 0.42
CA TYR A 158 -11.58 10.66 -0.96
C TYR A 158 -11.59 9.15 -1.16
N MET A 159 -10.59 8.45 -0.62
CA MET A 159 -10.42 7.02 -0.86
C MET A 159 -11.52 6.19 -0.21
N THR A 160 -11.91 6.50 1.02
CA THR A 160 -12.99 5.78 1.72
C THR A 160 -14.35 5.98 1.06
N LYS A 161 -14.60 7.13 0.44
CA LYS A 161 -15.82 7.41 -0.33
C LYS A 161 -15.80 6.83 -1.74
N ARG A 162 -14.63 6.79 -2.39
CA ARG A 162 -14.49 6.39 -3.79
C ARG A 162 -14.39 4.88 -3.99
N TYR A 163 -13.66 4.20 -3.10
CA TYR A 163 -13.39 2.76 -3.21
C TYR A 163 -14.34 1.98 -2.27
N ILE A 164 -15.63 2.00 -2.63
CA ILE A 164 -16.70 1.34 -1.87
C ILE A 164 -16.47 -0.18 -1.84
N ASN A 165 -16.66 -0.80 -0.68
CA ASN A 165 -16.44 -2.23 -0.44
C ASN A 165 -14.99 -2.70 -0.63
N THR A 166 -14.03 -1.78 -0.75
CA THR A 166 -12.60 -2.07 -0.79
C THR A 166 -12.03 -1.94 0.63
N ARG A 167 -11.30 -2.92 1.10
CA ARG A 167 -10.54 -2.81 2.35
C ARG A 167 -9.31 -1.95 2.12
N ILE A 168 -9.14 -0.91 2.91
CA ILE A 168 -8.00 0.01 2.81
C ILE A 168 -7.16 -0.13 4.08
N TYR A 169 -5.85 -0.33 3.90
CA TYR A 169 -4.88 -0.38 4.99
C TYR A 169 -3.78 0.66 4.75
N PHE A 170 -3.37 1.35 5.80
CA PHE A 170 -2.22 2.24 5.76
C PHE A 170 -1.01 1.53 6.37
N ILE A 171 0.11 1.50 5.68
CA ILE A 171 1.37 0.95 6.16
C ILE A 171 2.26 2.13 6.57
N LEU A 172 2.58 2.21 7.86
CA LEU A 172 3.44 3.23 8.43
C LEU A 172 4.86 2.70 8.58
N ASN A 173 5.81 3.36 7.91
CA ASN A 173 7.23 3.03 7.99
C ASN A 173 7.78 3.31 9.40
N ASP A 174 8.83 2.60 9.79
CA ASP A 174 9.59 2.88 11.01
C ASP A 174 10.55 4.07 10.85
N GLY A 175 10.90 4.73 11.97
CA GLY A 175 11.91 5.79 12.01
C GLY A 175 11.51 7.12 11.35
N LEU A 176 10.21 7.39 11.22
CA LEU A 176 9.72 8.68 10.76
C LEU A 176 9.67 9.70 11.91
N ARG A 177 9.50 11.00 11.58
CA ARG A 177 9.29 12.06 12.57
C ARG A 177 8.06 11.76 13.43
N ASP A 178 8.16 11.98 14.74
CA ASP A 178 7.07 11.71 15.70
C ASP A 178 5.76 12.40 15.30
N GLU A 179 5.83 13.66 14.86
CA GLU A 179 4.66 14.43 14.40
C GLU A 179 3.97 13.78 13.18
N VAL A 180 4.73 13.12 12.30
CA VAL A 180 4.18 12.36 11.15
C VAL A 180 3.49 11.12 11.66
N ASN A 181 4.15 10.34 12.56
CA ASN A 181 3.58 9.14 13.14
C ASN A 181 2.26 9.42 13.86
N GLU A 182 2.24 10.43 14.75
CA GLU A 182 1.04 10.87 15.46
C GLU A 182 -0.08 11.27 14.49
N SER A 183 0.28 12.04 13.45
CA SER A 183 -0.69 12.48 12.45
C SER A 183 -1.31 11.31 11.68
N VAL A 184 -0.49 10.33 11.29
CA VAL A 184 -0.97 9.11 10.60
C VAL A 184 -1.98 8.37 11.47
N HIS A 185 -1.65 8.09 12.74
CA HIS A 185 -2.55 7.39 13.65
C HIS A 185 -3.87 8.14 13.85
N THR A 186 -3.78 9.44 14.13
CA THR A 186 -4.95 10.28 14.38
C THR A 186 -5.89 10.33 13.16
N ILE A 187 -5.33 10.51 11.96
CA ILE A 187 -6.13 10.63 10.75
C ILE A 187 -6.66 9.27 10.29
N CYS A 188 -5.87 8.20 10.40
CA CYS A 188 -6.32 6.84 10.13
C CYS A 188 -7.48 6.44 11.07
N GLN A 189 -7.38 6.75 12.35
CA GLN A 189 -8.46 6.52 13.32
C GLN A 189 -9.72 7.30 12.95
N HIS A 190 -9.60 8.57 12.54
CA HIS A 190 -10.74 9.41 12.15
C HIS A 190 -11.54 8.81 10.98
N TYR A 191 -10.84 8.23 9.98
CA TYR A 191 -11.48 7.64 8.80
C TYR A 191 -11.73 6.13 8.93
N GLY A 192 -11.42 5.51 10.05
CA GLY A 192 -11.58 4.07 10.26
C GLY A 192 -10.69 3.22 9.37
N VAL A 193 -9.52 3.75 8.97
CA VAL A 193 -8.52 3.03 8.17
C VAL A 193 -7.51 2.36 9.12
N PRO A 194 -7.41 1.02 9.13
CA PRO A 194 -6.41 0.34 9.96
C PRO A 194 -4.99 0.76 9.57
N CYS A 195 -4.16 1.07 10.59
CA CYS A 195 -2.75 1.40 10.43
C CYS A 195 -1.89 0.21 10.83
N ILE A 196 -0.93 -0.16 9.98
CA ILE A 196 0.03 -1.24 10.18
C ILE A 196 1.38 -0.61 10.47
N ASP A 197 1.81 -0.63 11.74
CA ASP A 197 3.08 -0.04 12.16
C ASP A 197 4.23 -1.02 11.93
N LEU A 198 5.14 -0.68 11.02
CA LEU A 198 6.33 -1.45 10.77
C LEU A 198 7.40 -1.17 11.83
N GLN A 199 8.15 -2.23 12.21
CA GLN A 199 9.18 -2.15 13.23
C GLN A 199 10.46 -2.85 12.78
N GLY A 200 11.62 -2.18 12.96
CA GLY A 200 12.93 -2.78 12.77
C GLY A 200 13.20 -3.29 11.35
N ILE A 201 12.77 -2.56 10.35
CA ILE A 201 12.95 -2.91 8.94
C ILE A 201 14.42 -2.73 8.54
N ASP A 202 15.03 -3.80 8.04
CA ASP A 202 16.40 -3.78 7.52
C ASP A 202 16.49 -2.98 6.22
N LYS A 203 17.45 -2.05 6.13
CA LYS A 203 17.56 -1.08 5.04
C LYS A 203 18.98 -0.94 4.48
N ILE A 204 19.08 -0.75 3.18
CA ILE A 204 20.26 -0.30 2.45
C ILE A 204 19.93 1.06 1.84
N SER A 205 20.78 2.06 2.04
CA SER A 205 20.53 3.44 1.56
C SER A 205 19.12 3.97 1.89
N GLY A 206 18.66 3.69 3.13
CA GLY A 206 17.34 4.12 3.61
C GLY A 206 16.14 3.34 3.05
N HIS A 207 16.35 2.38 2.14
CA HIS A 207 15.30 1.58 1.51
C HIS A 207 15.36 0.12 1.96
N PRO A 208 14.23 -0.58 2.04
CA PRO A 208 14.22 -2.00 2.44
C PRO A 208 15.18 -2.84 1.60
N SER A 209 16.06 -3.59 2.30
CA SER A 209 16.85 -4.67 1.70
C SER A 209 15.94 -5.88 1.38
N VAL A 210 16.49 -6.92 0.76
CA VAL A 210 15.75 -8.21 0.59
C VAL A 210 15.24 -8.71 1.95
N LYS A 211 16.05 -8.60 3.02
CA LYS A 211 15.61 -8.95 4.37
C LYS A 211 14.50 -8.02 4.86
N GLY A 212 14.61 -6.71 4.63
CA GLY A 212 13.59 -5.74 4.98
C GLY A 212 12.28 -5.94 4.24
N MET A 213 12.34 -6.28 2.97
CA MET A 213 11.16 -6.63 2.17
C MET A 213 10.41 -7.84 2.76
N ASN A 214 11.14 -8.86 3.20
CA ASN A 214 10.56 -10.02 3.86
C ASN A 214 9.92 -9.64 5.20
N GLN A 215 10.61 -8.84 6.02
CA GLN A 215 10.09 -8.35 7.31
C GLN A 215 8.79 -7.57 7.13
N ILE A 216 8.68 -6.71 6.11
CA ILE A 216 7.44 -5.98 5.78
C ILE A 216 6.31 -6.96 5.45
N ALA A 217 6.55 -7.92 4.55
CA ALA A 217 5.54 -8.90 4.16
C ALA A 217 5.06 -9.75 5.34
N GLU A 218 5.97 -10.13 6.23
CA GLU A 218 5.67 -10.91 7.44
C GLU A 218 4.85 -10.09 8.45
N GLN A 219 5.23 -8.84 8.73
CA GLN A 219 4.50 -7.99 9.68
C GLN A 219 3.09 -7.69 9.19
N ILE A 220 2.90 -7.41 7.89
CA ILE A 220 1.57 -7.25 7.30
C ILE A 220 0.76 -8.54 7.43
N THR A 221 1.36 -9.70 7.14
CA THR A 221 0.69 -11.00 7.27
C THR A 221 0.21 -11.26 8.70
N GLN A 222 1.06 -10.96 9.70
CA GLN A 222 0.72 -11.11 11.12
C GLN A 222 -0.40 -10.18 11.53
N PHE A 223 -0.36 -8.92 11.08
CA PHE A 223 -1.43 -7.95 11.34
C PHE A 223 -2.78 -8.43 10.80
N LEU A 224 -2.80 -8.90 9.54
CA LEU A 224 -4.03 -9.40 8.91
C LEU A 224 -4.59 -10.65 9.60
N ALA A 225 -3.72 -11.53 10.09
CA ALA A 225 -4.14 -12.72 10.84
C ALA A 225 -4.75 -12.39 12.21
N ALA A 226 -4.28 -11.30 12.85
CA ALA A 226 -4.78 -10.83 14.12
C ALA A 226 -6.06 -9.97 14.01
N ASN A 227 -6.36 -9.46 12.79
CA ASN A 227 -7.50 -8.57 12.50
C ASN A 227 -8.26 -9.08 11.25
N PRO A 228 -8.96 -10.24 11.35
CA PRO A 228 -9.61 -10.93 10.23
C PRO A 228 -10.82 -10.18 9.63
#